data_62ef1c11b580d1e2ce56286d21512491
#
_entry.id   62ef1c11b580d1e2ce56286d21512491
#
_cell.length_a   1.000
_cell.length_b   1.000
_cell.length_c   1.000
_cell.angle_alpha   90.00
_cell.angle_beta   90.00
_cell.angle_gamma   90.00
#
_symmetry.space_group_name_H-M   'P 1'
#
loop_
_entity.id
_entity.type
_entity.pdbx_description
1 polymer ?
#
loop_
_entity_poly.entity_id
_entity_poly.type
_entity_poly.pdbx_seq_one_letter_code
_entity_poly.pdbx_strand_id
1 'polypeptide(L)'
;MKVSALHIDDYIQGKPLTYMKHTPELIVMLTHNDVTVPDAAAVFARCQHTHARYWGFKEEGLPFAEMQALFAQMKACGKTTCLEVIAYTEPECLHGAEMAAACGCDILMGTVYSDAVHAYCRAHGLRYMPFVGQISGRPSILHGTPTGMICEAEGYLAKGVDGIDLLGYRYTGDAAALNRAFIAAVHAPICLAGSVNSFARLDEIKAAGAAYFTIGSAFFAHAFGGDIADQINTVCDYMEAPHA
;
A
#
# COMPACT_ATOMS: atom_id res chain seq x y z
N MET A 1 -18.22 19.78 -8.81
CA MET A 1 -17.31 20.68 -8.08
C MET A 1 -15.88 20.35 -8.53
N LYS A 2 -15.09 21.34 -8.97
CA LYS A 2 -13.77 21.12 -9.57
C LYS A 2 -12.78 20.68 -8.49
N VAL A 3 -12.15 19.52 -8.66
CA VAL A 3 -10.98 19.12 -7.90
C VAL A 3 -9.81 19.95 -8.42
N SER A 4 -9.26 20.83 -7.57
CA SER A 4 -8.09 21.64 -7.94
C SER A 4 -6.86 20.77 -7.89
N ALA A 5 -6.15 20.72 -9.02
CA ALA A 5 -4.80 20.15 -9.10
C ALA A 5 -3.86 20.97 -8.19
N LEU A 6 -3.09 20.29 -7.35
CA LEU A 6 -2.01 20.91 -6.59
C LEU A 6 -0.99 21.50 -7.56
N HIS A 7 -0.74 22.80 -7.47
CA HIS A 7 0.23 23.51 -8.28
C HIS A 7 1.64 23.34 -7.68
N ILE A 8 2.61 23.04 -8.56
CA ILE A 8 4.05 22.98 -8.27
C ILE A 8 4.59 24.29 -7.63
N ASP A 9 3.88 25.41 -7.80
CA ASP A 9 4.26 26.72 -7.26
C ASP A 9 4.20 26.82 -5.72
N ASP A 10 3.47 25.94 -5.04
CA ASP A 10 3.38 25.93 -3.57
C ASP A 10 4.67 25.41 -2.91
N TYR A 11 5.53 24.72 -3.66
CA TYR A 11 6.82 24.19 -3.18
C TYR A 11 7.92 25.26 -3.05
N ILE A 12 7.77 26.41 -3.71
CA ILE A 12 8.83 27.44 -3.84
C ILE A 12 8.78 28.47 -2.72
N GLN A 13 7.72 28.56 -1.93
CA GLN A 13 7.53 29.64 -0.95
C GLN A 13 7.79 29.28 0.51
N GLY A 14 8.44 28.17 0.83
CA GLY A 14 8.87 27.87 2.21
C GLY A 14 7.74 27.84 3.27
N LYS A 15 6.48 27.74 2.85
CA LYS A 15 5.37 27.48 3.79
C LYS A 15 5.39 26.01 4.18
N PRO A 16 5.31 25.67 5.49
CA PRO A 16 5.09 24.29 5.87
C PRO A 16 3.82 23.85 5.17
N LEU A 17 3.93 22.82 4.30
CA LEU A 17 2.78 22.08 3.84
C LEU A 17 2.09 21.56 5.10
N THR A 18 1.02 22.22 5.52
CA THR A 18 0.07 21.61 6.44
C THR A 18 -0.46 20.41 5.67
N TYR A 19 0.09 19.23 5.97
CA TYR A 19 -0.41 17.96 5.46
C TYR A 19 -1.88 17.91 5.90
N MET A 20 -2.76 18.26 4.97
CA MET A 20 -4.19 18.17 5.25
C MET A 20 -4.45 16.73 5.65
N LYS A 21 -5.03 16.51 6.83
CA LYS A 21 -5.44 15.17 7.28
C LYS A 21 -6.37 14.60 6.22
N HIS A 22 -5.79 13.82 5.30
CA HIS A 22 -6.56 13.04 4.37
C HIS A 22 -7.09 11.82 5.12
N THR A 23 -8.32 11.43 4.82
CA THR A 23 -8.84 10.14 5.25
C THR A 23 -7.95 9.04 4.66
N PRO A 24 -7.38 8.14 5.48
CA PRO A 24 -6.57 7.04 4.95
C PRO A 24 -7.37 6.17 3.98
N GLU A 25 -6.78 5.87 2.82
CA GLU A 25 -7.43 5.10 1.77
C GLU A 25 -7.12 3.61 1.91
N LEU A 26 -8.16 2.79 1.83
CA LEU A 26 -8.04 1.34 1.82
C LEU A 26 -7.49 0.84 0.48
N ILE A 27 -6.41 0.05 0.52
CA ILE A 27 -5.98 -0.82 -0.58
C ILE A 27 -6.49 -2.23 -0.28
N VAL A 28 -7.48 -2.69 -1.04
CA VAL A 28 -7.97 -4.06 -0.93
C VAL A 28 -6.97 -5.01 -1.58
N MET A 29 -6.41 -5.92 -0.80
CA MET A 29 -5.49 -6.93 -1.29
C MET A 29 -6.21 -8.26 -1.50
N LEU A 30 -6.24 -8.76 -2.73
CA LEU A 30 -6.83 -10.07 -3.06
C LEU A 30 -5.89 -11.22 -2.64
N THR A 31 -5.46 -11.17 -1.37
CA THR A 31 -4.48 -12.08 -0.78
C THR A 31 -4.99 -12.74 0.47
N HIS A 32 -4.73 -14.03 0.61
CA HIS A 32 -4.98 -14.80 1.82
C HIS A 32 -3.74 -15.62 2.15
N ASN A 33 -3.34 -15.67 3.42
CA ASN A 33 -2.12 -16.36 3.86
C ASN A 33 -0.87 -15.97 3.04
N ASP A 34 -0.74 -14.69 2.76
CA ASP A 34 0.41 -14.07 2.09
C ASP A 34 0.58 -14.40 0.59
N VAL A 35 -0.45 -14.99 -0.04
CA VAL A 35 -0.48 -15.37 -1.46
C VAL A 35 -1.77 -14.85 -2.09
N THR A 36 -1.74 -14.47 -3.36
CA THR A 36 -2.94 -14.07 -4.12
C THR A 36 -3.89 -15.26 -4.23
N VAL A 37 -5.17 -15.03 -3.93
CA VAL A 37 -6.17 -16.10 -4.00
C VAL A 37 -6.41 -16.55 -5.45
N PRO A 38 -6.59 -17.86 -5.71
CA PRO A 38 -6.72 -18.36 -7.08
C PRO A 38 -8.00 -17.89 -7.79
N ASP A 39 -9.03 -17.49 -7.04
CA ASP A 39 -10.28 -16.96 -7.55
C ASP A 39 -10.35 -15.42 -7.50
N ALA A 40 -9.20 -14.74 -7.47
CA ALA A 40 -9.09 -13.28 -7.32
C ALA A 40 -9.97 -12.50 -8.31
N ALA A 41 -10.03 -12.92 -9.58
CA ALA A 41 -10.88 -12.30 -10.59
C ALA A 41 -12.39 -12.41 -10.24
N ALA A 42 -12.83 -13.56 -9.72
CA ALA A 42 -14.22 -13.77 -9.30
C ALA A 42 -14.55 -12.96 -8.02
N VAL A 43 -13.61 -12.87 -7.08
CA VAL A 43 -13.75 -12.03 -5.88
C VAL A 43 -13.86 -10.56 -6.29
N PHE A 44 -12.95 -10.07 -7.14
CA PHE A 44 -13.01 -8.70 -7.64
C PHE A 44 -14.34 -8.41 -8.36
N ALA A 45 -14.79 -9.28 -9.25
CA ALA A 45 -16.04 -9.10 -9.99
C ALA A 45 -17.26 -8.93 -9.07
N ARG A 46 -17.30 -9.64 -7.93
CA ARG A 46 -18.37 -9.49 -6.92
C ARG A 46 -18.24 -8.16 -6.14
N CYS A 47 -17.01 -7.67 -5.94
CA CYS A 47 -16.72 -6.53 -5.06
C CYS A 47 -16.39 -5.23 -5.82
N GLN A 48 -16.38 -5.22 -7.16
CA GLN A 48 -15.95 -4.07 -7.97
C GLN A 48 -16.75 -2.77 -7.73
N HIS A 49 -17.99 -2.89 -7.25
CA HIS A 49 -18.87 -1.76 -6.97
C HIS A 49 -18.72 -1.19 -5.54
N THR A 50 -17.82 -1.76 -4.74
CA THR A 50 -17.54 -1.25 -3.40
C THR A 50 -16.85 0.11 -3.43
N HIS A 51 -16.87 0.82 -2.28
CA HIS A 51 -16.31 2.17 -2.13
C HIS A 51 -14.79 2.20 -2.29
N ALA A 52 -14.09 1.07 -2.14
CA ALA A 52 -12.62 1.02 -2.28
C ALA A 52 -12.17 1.42 -3.69
N ARG A 53 -11.25 2.38 -3.74
CA ARG A 53 -10.66 2.90 -4.98
C ARG A 53 -9.38 2.17 -5.37
N TYR A 54 -8.62 1.66 -4.40
CA TYR A 54 -7.34 0.99 -4.59
C TYR A 54 -7.48 -0.51 -4.42
N TRP A 55 -6.94 -1.26 -5.37
CA TRP A 55 -7.02 -2.72 -5.40
C TRP A 55 -5.69 -3.31 -5.81
N GLY A 56 -5.29 -4.36 -5.14
CA GLY A 56 -4.03 -5.01 -5.42
C GLY A 56 -4.02 -6.49 -5.06
N PHE A 57 -2.90 -7.09 -5.36
CA PHE A 57 -2.56 -8.46 -5.00
C PHE A 57 -1.05 -8.62 -4.97
N LYS A 58 -0.56 -9.81 -4.61
CA LYS A 58 0.87 -10.13 -4.60
C LYS A 58 1.31 -10.79 -5.88
N GLU A 59 2.61 -10.76 -6.14
CA GLU A 59 3.24 -11.34 -7.33
C GLU A 59 3.06 -12.86 -7.43
N GLU A 60 2.80 -13.53 -6.30
CA GLU A 60 2.58 -14.98 -6.22
C GLU A 60 1.10 -15.35 -6.18
N GLY A 61 0.78 -16.53 -6.70
CA GLY A 61 -0.56 -17.14 -6.64
C GLY A 61 -1.32 -17.15 -7.93
N LEU A 62 -1.01 -16.27 -8.90
CA LEU A 62 -1.62 -16.24 -10.22
C LEU A 62 -0.60 -16.36 -11.34
N PRO A 63 -0.93 -17.05 -12.45
CA PRO A 63 -0.18 -16.96 -13.69
C PRO A 63 -0.12 -15.53 -14.22
N PHE A 64 0.98 -15.15 -14.86
CA PHE A 64 1.19 -13.80 -15.39
C PHE A 64 0.04 -13.28 -16.28
N ALA A 65 -0.48 -14.11 -17.18
CA ALA A 65 -1.60 -13.75 -18.05
C ALA A 65 -2.89 -13.44 -17.26
N GLU A 66 -3.12 -14.13 -16.13
CA GLU A 66 -4.26 -13.86 -15.25
C GLU A 66 -4.08 -12.56 -14.47
N MET A 67 -2.84 -12.27 -14.04
CA MET A 67 -2.51 -10.98 -13.41
C MET A 67 -2.78 -9.81 -14.36
N GLN A 68 -2.35 -9.92 -15.63
CA GLN A 68 -2.62 -8.90 -16.65
C GLN A 68 -4.12 -8.70 -16.87
N ALA A 69 -4.87 -9.79 -17.01
CA ALA A 69 -6.32 -9.74 -17.21
C ALA A 69 -7.03 -9.10 -16.01
N LEU A 70 -6.62 -9.44 -14.80
CA LEU A 70 -7.21 -8.91 -13.57
C LEU A 70 -6.94 -7.40 -13.41
N PHE A 71 -5.71 -6.94 -13.65
CA PHE A 71 -5.43 -5.50 -13.64
C PHE A 71 -6.20 -4.75 -14.74
N ALA A 72 -6.29 -5.30 -15.94
CA ALA A 72 -7.12 -4.70 -17.00
C ALA A 72 -8.59 -4.58 -16.58
N GLN A 73 -9.14 -5.60 -15.93
CA GLN A 73 -10.51 -5.58 -15.38
C GLN A 73 -10.68 -4.51 -14.30
N MET A 74 -9.74 -4.42 -13.34
CA MET A 74 -9.76 -3.40 -12.28
C MET A 74 -9.73 -1.98 -12.88
N LYS A 75 -8.83 -1.74 -13.84
CA LYS A 75 -8.71 -0.43 -14.50
C LYS A 75 -9.95 -0.08 -15.32
N ALA A 76 -10.58 -1.04 -16.01
CA ALA A 76 -11.84 -0.83 -16.70
C ALA A 76 -12.99 -0.42 -15.76
N CYS A 77 -12.90 -0.79 -14.47
CA CYS A 77 -13.81 -0.36 -13.42
C CYS A 77 -13.37 0.94 -12.73
N GLY A 78 -12.37 1.65 -13.25
CA GLY A 78 -11.87 2.91 -12.68
C GLY A 78 -11.09 2.77 -11.39
N LYS A 79 -10.58 1.57 -11.08
CA LYS A 79 -9.76 1.33 -9.88
C LYS A 79 -8.30 1.66 -10.14
N THR A 80 -7.60 2.13 -9.11
CA THR A 80 -6.13 2.25 -9.08
C THR A 80 -5.54 0.93 -8.64
N THR A 81 -4.54 0.43 -9.35
CA THR A 81 -4.00 -0.92 -9.19
C THR A 81 -2.66 -0.93 -8.47
N CYS A 82 -2.47 -1.90 -7.58
CA CYS A 82 -1.25 -2.08 -6.78
C CYS A 82 -0.73 -3.51 -6.92
N LEU A 83 0.56 -3.68 -7.18
CA LEU A 83 1.25 -4.97 -7.06
C LEU A 83 2.21 -4.90 -5.87
N GLU A 84 2.00 -5.77 -4.87
CA GLU A 84 2.95 -5.93 -3.77
C GLU A 84 3.90 -7.07 -4.10
N VAL A 85 5.20 -6.74 -4.21
CA VAL A 85 6.26 -7.70 -4.54
C VAL A 85 7.11 -7.96 -3.31
N ILE A 86 7.13 -9.21 -2.84
CA ILE A 86 7.92 -9.63 -1.68
C ILE A 86 9.24 -10.21 -2.17
N ALA A 87 10.18 -9.33 -2.46
CA ALA A 87 11.50 -9.69 -2.95
C ALA A 87 12.59 -9.00 -2.12
N TYR A 88 13.72 -9.69 -1.91
CA TYR A 88 14.77 -9.26 -1.00
C TYR A 88 16.13 -9.09 -1.68
N THR A 89 16.25 -9.43 -2.95
CA THR A 89 17.45 -9.20 -3.77
C THR A 89 17.12 -8.26 -4.92
N GLU A 90 18.08 -7.44 -5.34
CA GLU A 90 17.88 -6.50 -6.46
C GLU A 90 17.36 -7.17 -7.74
N PRO A 91 17.91 -8.33 -8.20
CA PRO A 91 17.37 -8.98 -9.39
C PRO A 91 15.92 -9.43 -9.26
N GLU A 92 15.50 -9.95 -8.11
CA GLU A 92 14.12 -10.34 -7.86
C GLU A 92 13.19 -9.12 -7.80
N CYS A 93 13.61 -8.05 -7.12
CA CYS A 93 12.88 -6.78 -7.06
C CYS A 93 12.70 -6.17 -8.45
N LEU A 94 13.75 -6.19 -9.28
CA LEU A 94 13.70 -5.68 -10.66
C LEU A 94 12.76 -6.53 -11.52
N HIS A 95 12.80 -7.84 -11.41
CA HIS A 95 11.85 -8.73 -12.08
C HIS A 95 10.39 -8.44 -11.67
N GLY A 96 10.15 -8.17 -10.38
CA GLY A 96 8.83 -7.74 -9.90
C GLY A 96 8.37 -6.41 -10.49
N ALA A 97 9.28 -5.44 -10.64
CA ALA A 97 9.00 -4.17 -11.30
C ALA A 97 8.68 -4.33 -12.79
N GLU A 98 9.43 -5.20 -13.48
CA GLU A 98 9.17 -5.58 -14.89
C GLU A 98 7.78 -6.20 -15.05
N MET A 99 7.42 -7.11 -14.15
CA MET A 99 6.10 -7.75 -14.11
C MET A 99 4.99 -6.71 -13.88
N ALA A 100 5.16 -5.82 -12.89
CA ALA A 100 4.19 -4.76 -12.60
C ALA A 100 3.95 -3.85 -13.80
N ALA A 101 5.02 -3.39 -14.45
CA ALA A 101 4.94 -2.55 -15.64
C ALA A 101 4.27 -3.28 -16.82
N ALA A 102 4.64 -4.53 -17.09
CA ALA A 102 4.08 -5.35 -18.15
C ALA A 102 2.59 -5.69 -17.93
N CYS A 103 2.14 -5.74 -16.67
CA CYS A 103 0.72 -5.86 -16.33
C CYS A 103 -0.04 -4.52 -16.41
N GLY A 104 0.64 -3.39 -16.61
CA GLY A 104 0.03 -2.07 -16.60
C GLY A 104 -0.42 -1.63 -15.21
N CYS A 105 0.27 -2.08 -14.15
CA CYS A 105 0.01 -1.69 -12.77
C CYS A 105 0.28 -0.19 -12.57
N ASP A 106 -0.40 0.45 -11.61
CA ASP A 106 -0.21 1.87 -11.30
C ASP A 106 0.81 2.10 -10.19
N ILE A 107 0.91 1.19 -9.21
CA ILE A 107 1.76 1.31 -8.02
C ILE A 107 2.48 -0.01 -7.76
N LEU A 108 3.82 0.02 -7.76
CA LEU A 108 4.64 -1.06 -7.21
C LEU A 108 4.84 -0.81 -5.72
N MET A 109 4.42 -1.75 -4.90
CA MET A 109 4.59 -1.76 -3.45
C MET A 109 5.52 -2.90 -3.03
N GLY A 110 6.09 -2.77 -1.84
CA GLY A 110 7.04 -3.78 -1.37
C GLY A 110 8.39 -3.64 -2.06
N THR A 111 9.16 -4.71 -2.12
CA THR A 111 10.56 -4.79 -2.49
C THR A 111 11.51 -4.09 -1.50
N VAL A 112 12.73 -4.56 -1.39
CA VAL A 112 13.79 -3.73 -0.82
C VAL A 112 14.18 -2.68 -1.85
N TYR A 113 14.50 -1.47 -1.36
CA TYR A 113 14.88 -0.37 -2.25
C TYR A 113 16.17 -0.70 -3.03
N SER A 114 16.16 -0.41 -4.33
CA SER A 114 17.37 -0.30 -5.13
C SER A 114 17.26 0.82 -6.16
N ASP A 115 18.39 1.43 -6.52
CA ASP A 115 18.43 2.49 -7.54
C ASP A 115 17.99 1.95 -8.92
N ALA A 116 18.29 0.68 -9.23
CA ALA A 116 17.89 0.04 -10.48
C ALA A 116 16.37 -0.13 -10.58
N VAL A 117 15.72 -0.60 -9.51
CA VAL A 117 14.25 -0.74 -9.44
C VAL A 117 13.59 0.64 -9.58
N HIS A 118 14.08 1.64 -8.84
CA HIS A 118 13.53 2.98 -8.90
C HIS A 118 13.67 3.60 -10.29
N ALA A 119 14.85 3.46 -10.93
CA ALA A 119 15.06 3.95 -12.30
C ALA A 119 14.12 3.26 -13.29
N TYR A 120 13.92 1.96 -13.15
CA TYR A 120 12.97 1.19 -13.98
C TYR A 120 11.53 1.68 -13.80
N CYS A 121 11.07 1.84 -12.56
CA CYS A 121 9.72 2.34 -12.27
C CYS A 121 9.49 3.72 -12.91
N ARG A 122 10.42 4.65 -12.74
CA ARG A 122 10.35 5.99 -13.36
C ARG A 122 10.28 5.93 -14.88
N ALA A 123 11.09 5.08 -15.51
CA ALA A 123 11.12 4.95 -16.97
C ALA A 123 9.79 4.40 -17.53
N HIS A 124 9.03 3.65 -16.74
CA HIS A 124 7.76 3.03 -17.15
C HIS A 124 6.52 3.71 -16.55
N GLY A 125 6.67 4.85 -15.86
CA GLY A 125 5.53 5.59 -15.27
C GLY A 125 4.86 4.87 -14.11
N LEU A 126 5.56 3.95 -13.45
CA LEU A 126 5.10 3.18 -12.32
C LEU A 126 5.44 3.92 -11.02
N ARG A 127 4.46 4.24 -10.20
CA ARG A 127 4.70 4.77 -8.85
C ARG A 127 5.38 3.71 -8.00
N TYR A 128 6.34 4.12 -7.16
CA TYR A 128 7.12 3.18 -6.37
C TYR A 128 7.08 3.51 -4.88
N MET A 129 6.67 2.53 -4.08
CA MET A 129 6.60 2.59 -2.62
C MET A 129 7.38 1.40 -2.02
N PRO A 130 8.72 1.51 -1.85
CA PRO A 130 9.53 0.44 -1.29
C PRO A 130 9.29 0.23 0.20
N PHE A 131 9.70 -0.94 0.70
CA PHE A 131 9.85 -1.19 2.13
C PHE A 131 10.99 -0.38 2.74
N VAL A 132 10.94 -0.21 4.05
CA VAL A 132 12.04 0.26 4.90
C VAL A 132 12.33 -0.76 5.99
N GLY A 133 13.53 -0.69 6.56
CA GLY A 133 14.00 -1.62 7.58
C GLY A 133 14.43 -2.96 6.99
N GLN A 134 14.64 -3.93 7.84
CA GLN A 134 15.03 -5.27 7.46
C GLN A 134 13.80 -6.16 7.40
N ILE A 135 13.45 -6.60 6.20
CA ILE A 135 12.30 -7.48 5.96
C ILE A 135 12.82 -8.91 5.77
N SER A 136 12.16 -9.88 6.41
CA SER A 136 12.52 -11.30 6.29
C SER A 136 11.30 -12.21 6.46
N GLY A 137 11.40 -13.42 5.94
CA GLY A 137 10.39 -14.46 6.12
C GLY A 137 9.15 -14.30 5.24
N ARG A 138 8.31 -15.35 5.25
CA ARG A 138 6.95 -15.37 4.70
C ARG A 138 6.05 -16.10 5.70
N PRO A 139 5.12 -15.41 6.32
CA PRO A 139 4.78 -13.98 6.21
C PRO A 139 5.94 -13.05 6.58
N SER A 140 6.05 -11.91 5.87
CA SER A 140 7.13 -10.95 6.09
C SER A 140 7.10 -10.37 7.50
N ILE A 141 8.27 -10.24 8.12
CA ILE A 141 8.48 -9.65 9.45
C ILE A 141 9.41 -8.45 9.28
N LEU A 142 9.07 -7.34 9.95
CA LEU A 142 9.85 -6.11 9.94
C LEU A 142 10.77 -6.05 11.17
N HIS A 143 12.06 -5.85 10.92
CA HIS A 143 13.10 -5.64 11.92
C HIS A 143 13.80 -4.30 11.72
N GLY A 144 14.58 -3.89 12.71
CA GLY A 144 15.35 -2.64 12.70
C GLY A 144 14.91 -1.68 13.79
N THR A 145 15.46 -0.48 13.79
CA THR A 145 15.10 0.57 14.72
C THR A 145 14.20 1.62 14.06
N PRO A 146 13.24 2.23 14.77
CA PRO A 146 12.40 3.29 14.21
C PRO A 146 13.22 4.43 13.58
N THR A 147 14.29 4.87 14.23
CA THR A 147 15.18 5.92 13.72
C THR A 147 15.88 5.49 12.42
N GLY A 148 16.36 4.24 12.34
CA GLY A 148 17.00 3.72 11.13
C GLY A 148 16.02 3.70 9.95
N MET A 149 14.80 3.20 10.16
CA MET A 149 13.75 3.18 9.14
C MET A 149 13.35 4.58 8.67
N ILE A 150 13.28 5.56 9.59
CA ILE A 150 12.99 6.97 9.23
C ILE A 150 14.12 7.53 8.36
N CYS A 151 15.39 7.34 8.73
CA CYS A 151 16.52 7.79 7.92
C CYS A 151 16.55 7.13 6.52
N GLU A 152 16.24 5.83 6.43
CA GLU A 152 16.11 5.14 5.13
C GLU A 152 15.01 5.76 4.29
N ALA A 153 13.81 5.96 4.85
CA ALA A 153 12.69 6.59 4.16
C ALA A 153 13.03 7.98 3.62
N GLU A 154 13.64 8.83 4.46
CA GLU A 154 14.11 10.16 4.03
C GLU A 154 15.11 10.07 2.88
N GLY A 155 16.04 9.11 2.93
CA GLY A 155 16.99 8.85 1.86
C GLY A 155 16.34 8.42 0.56
N TYR A 156 15.33 7.56 0.61
CA TYR A 156 14.58 7.11 -0.57
C TYR A 156 13.71 8.24 -1.16
N LEU A 157 13.05 9.01 -0.30
CA LEU A 157 12.24 10.16 -0.70
C LEU A 157 13.09 11.26 -1.35
N ALA A 158 14.31 11.50 -0.84
CA ALA A 158 15.25 12.44 -1.46
C ALA A 158 15.67 11.99 -2.87
N LYS A 159 15.59 10.69 -3.19
CA LYS A 159 15.82 10.14 -4.53
C LYS A 159 14.56 10.18 -5.40
N GLY A 160 13.40 10.48 -4.83
CA GLY A 160 12.14 10.72 -5.55
C GLY A 160 11.21 9.51 -5.65
N VAL A 161 11.22 8.58 -4.68
CA VAL A 161 10.16 7.55 -4.57
C VAL A 161 8.83 8.22 -4.20
N ASP A 162 7.72 7.59 -4.56
CA ASP A 162 6.37 8.18 -4.44
C ASP A 162 5.76 8.01 -3.04
N GLY A 163 6.37 7.21 -2.20
CA GLY A 163 5.94 6.93 -0.83
C GLY A 163 6.67 5.74 -0.23
N ILE A 164 6.20 5.28 0.91
CA ILE A 164 6.80 4.15 1.65
C ILE A 164 5.72 3.13 1.98
N ASP A 165 6.03 1.85 1.77
CA ASP A 165 5.25 0.72 2.26
C ASP A 165 5.84 0.25 3.59
N LEU A 166 5.15 0.56 4.70
CA LEU A 166 5.61 0.23 6.05
C LEU A 166 4.86 -0.99 6.57
N LEU A 167 5.56 -2.11 6.74
CA LEU A 167 5.03 -3.32 7.38
C LEU A 167 4.88 -3.14 8.90
N GLY A 168 4.29 -2.04 9.32
CA GLY A 168 4.32 -1.58 10.70
C GLY A 168 3.65 -2.53 11.69
N TYR A 169 2.56 -3.21 11.31
CA TYR A 169 1.91 -4.19 12.18
C TYR A 169 2.58 -5.57 12.18
N ARG A 170 3.68 -5.75 11.43
CA ARG A 170 4.55 -6.93 11.48
C ARG A 170 5.91 -6.62 12.09
N TYR A 171 6.05 -5.45 12.71
CA TYR A 171 7.27 -5.06 13.41
C TYR A 171 7.49 -5.91 14.67
N THR A 172 8.74 -6.28 14.91
CA THR A 172 9.13 -7.11 16.07
C THR A 172 9.14 -6.38 17.41
N GLY A 173 9.05 -5.05 17.38
CA GLY A 173 8.92 -4.20 18.57
C GLY A 173 7.49 -3.69 18.79
N ASP A 174 7.36 -2.49 19.36
CA ASP A 174 6.06 -1.82 19.54
C ASP A 174 5.56 -1.25 18.20
N ALA A 175 4.64 -1.97 17.55
CA ALA A 175 4.08 -1.61 16.25
C ALA A 175 3.34 -0.26 16.29
N ALA A 176 2.54 -0.01 17.34
CA ALA A 176 1.77 1.22 17.45
C ALA A 176 2.67 2.44 17.66
N ALA A 177 3.73 2.29 18.46
CA ALA A 177 4.73 3.35 18.67
C ALA A 177 5.52 3.61 17.37
N LEU A 178 5.94 2.56 16.65
CA LEU A 178 6.62 2.70 15.34
C LEU A 178 5.73 3.47 14.36
N ASN A 179 4.49 3.03 14.14
CA ASN A 179 3.59 3.63 13.16
C ASN A 179 3.37 5.12 13.43
N ARG A 180 3.11 5.50 14.68
CA ARG A 180 2.94 6.91 15.07
C ARG A 180 4.22 7.73 14.86
N ALA A 181 5.36 7.23 15.32
CA ALA A 181 6.63 7.94 15.21
C ALA A 181 7.08 8.10 13.75
N PHE A 182 6.91 7.05 12.94
CA PHE A 182 7.28 7.05 11.55
C PHE A 182 6.45 8.05 10.73
N ILE A 183 5.11 8.01 10.85
CA ILE A 183 4.22 8.93 10.12
C ILE A 183 4.41 10.38 10.58
N ALA A 184 4.69 10.61 11.86
CA ALA A 184 4.97 11.95 12.37
C ALA A 184 6.28 12.54 11.83
N ALA A 185 7.28 11.71 11.54
CA ALA A 185 8.60 12.14 11.08
C ALA A 185 8.71 12.18 9.54
N VAL A 186 8.06 11.26 8.82
CA VAL A 186 8.21 11.10 7.37
C VAL A 186 7.08 11.82 6.64
N HIS A 187 7.41 12.93 5.99
CA HIS A 187 6.43 13.77 5.28
C HIS A 187 6.20 13.31 3.83
N ALA A 188 5.60 12.14 3.66
CA ALA A 188 5.27 11.55 2.37
C ALA A 188 4.07 10.61 2.50
N PRO A 189 3.49 10.12 1.39
CA PRO A 189 2.47 9.07 1.43
C PRO A 189 3.03 7.79 2.06
N ILE A 190 2.47 7.38 3.20
CA ILE A 190 2.82 6.14 3.89
C ILE A 190 1.66 5.16 3.78
N CYS A 191 1.94 3.96 3.31
CA CYS A 191 1.02 2.83 3.38
C CYS A 191 1.34 2.00 4.62
N LEU A 192 0.40 1.88 5.56
CA LEU A 192 0.52 0.96 6.68
C LEU A 192 0.05 -0.43 6.28
N ALA A 193 0.96 -1.37 6.27
CA ALA A 193 0.72 -2.74 5.86
C ALA A 193 0.96 -3.75 7.00
N GLY A 194 0.53 -4.97 6.75
CA GLY A 194 0.73 -6.12 7.63
C GLY A 194 -0.36 -6.29 8.69
N SER A 195 -1.25 -7.26 8.47
CA SER A 195 -2.19 -7.74 9.51
C SER A 195 -3.18 -6.71 10.08
N VAL A 196 -3.65 -5.75 9.30
CA VAL A 196 -4.78 -4.87 9.69
C VAL A 196 -6.05 -5.73 9.70
N ASN A 197 -6.60 -6.01 10.90
CA ASN A 197 -7.66 -7.00 11.08
C ASN A 197 -8.69 -6.64 12.17
N SER A 198 -8.74 -5.39 12.60
CA SER A 198 -9.69 -4.94 13.63
C SER A 198 -9.96 -3.44 13.54
N PHE A 199 -11.10 -3.01 14.07
CA PHE A 199 -11.45 -1.59 14.19
C PHE A 199 -10.44 -0.82 15.05
N ALA A 200 -9.88 -1.42 16.10
CA ALA A 200 -8.84 -0.79 16.90
C ALA A 200 -7.60 -0.41 16.06
N ARG A 201 -7.19 -1.25 15.10
CA ARG A 201 -6.11 -0.89 14.15
C ARG A 201 -6.53 0.18 13.16
N LEU A 202 -7.78 0.22 12.74
CA LEU A 202 -8.31 1.31 11.91
C LEU A 202 -8.27 2.65 12.67
N ASP A 203 -8.60 2.66 13.97
CA ASP A 203 -8.48 3.84 14.82
C ASP A 203 -7.03 4.32 14.94
N GLU A 204 -6.08 3.39 15.13
CA GLU A 204 -4.64 3.72 15.15
C GLU A 204 -4.18 4.34 13.81
N ILE A 205 -4.62 3.78 12.68
CA ILE A 205 -4.31 4.26 11.33
C ILE A 205 -4.85 5.67 11.11
N LYS A 206 -6.13 5.90 11.48
CA LYS A 206 -6.77 7.22 11.42
C LYS A 206 -6.04 8.24 12.29
N ALA A 207 -5.74 7.87 13.54
CA ALA A 207 -5.07 8.76 14.48
C ALA A 207 -3.64 9.10 14.03
N ALA A 208 -2.92 8.15 13.46
CA ALA A 208 -1.58 8.37 12.92
C ALA A 208 -1.58 9.25 11.67
N GLY A 209 -2.63 9.20 10.84
CA GLY A 209 -2.74 9.96 9.61
C GLY A 209 -1.98 9.35 8.43
N ALA A 210 -1.97 8.01 8.32
CA ALA A 210 -1.45 7.31 7.15
C ALA A 210 -2.17 7.74 5.87
N ALA A 211 -1.48 7.69 4.73
CA ALA A 211 -2.12 7.95 3.44
C ALA A 211 -2.92 6.74 2.96
N TYR A 212 -2.34 5.55 3.15
CA TYR A 212 -2.92 4.27 2.72
C TYR A 212 -2.77 3.22 3.81
N PHE A 213 -3.58 2.17 3.71
CA PHE A 213 -3.40 0.94 4.47
C PHE A 213 -3.91 -0.27 3.68
N THR A 214 -3.31 -1.44 3.90
CA THR A 214 -3.68 -2.67 3.19
C THR A 214 -4.49 -3.61 4.07
N ILE A 215 -5.53 -4.22 3.50
CA ILE A 215 -6.25 -5.34 4.09
C ILE A 215 -6.39 -6.46 3.04
N GLY A 216 -5.94 -7.66 3.38
CA GLY A 216 -6.10 -8.87 2.58
C GLY A 216 -6.75 -9.99 3.40
N SER A 217 -5.96 -10.84 4.05
CA SER A 217 -6.43 -12.02 4.78
C SER A 217 -7.58 -11.78 5.75
N ALA A 218 -7.68 -10.57 6.33
CA ALA A 218 -8.76 -10.25 7.27
C ALA A 218 -10.15 -10.26 6.61
N PHE A 219 -10.27 -9.87 5.34
CA PHE A 219 -11.53 -9.95 4.60
C PHE A 219 -11.94 -11.41 4.36
N PHE A 220 -10.97 -12.27 4.01
CA PHE A 220 -11.22 -13.70 3.83
C PHE A 220 -11.50 -14.42 5.15
N ALA A 221 -11.02 -13.89 6.26
CA ALA A 221 -11.32 -14.38 7.62
C ALA A 221 -12.61 -13.76 8.22
N HIS A 222 -13.34 -12.96 7.46
CA HIS A 222 -14.56 -12.26 7.90
C HIS A 222 -14.38 -11.40 9.17
N ALA A 223 -13.21 -10.77 9.32
CA ALA A 223 -12.83 -10.02 10.54
C ALA A 223 -13.70 -8.76 10.79
N PHE A 224 -14.37 -8.22 9.78
CA PHE A 224 -15.22 -7.04 9.85
C PHE A 224 -16.72 -7.36 9.69
N GLY A 225 -17.08 -8.67 9.64
CA GLY A 225 -18.47 -9.15 9.51
C GLY A 225 -19.03 -9.06 8.09
N GLY A 226 -20.08 -9.86 7.81
CA GLY A 226 -20.70 -9.88 6.49
C GLY A 226 -19.87 -10.62 5.42
N ASP A 227 -20.26 -10.46 4.16
CA ASP A 227 -19.46 -10.94 3.03
C ASP A 227 -18.30 -9.98 2.72
N ILE A 228 -17.46 -10.32 1.73
CA ILE A 228 -16.27 -9.51 1.44
C ILE A 228 -16.66 -8.10 0.99
N ALA A 229 -17.71 -7.93 0.18
CA ALA A 229 -18.14 -6.63 -0.29
C ALA A 229 -18.69 -5.77 0.87
N ASP A 230 -19.48 -6.36 1.77
CA ASP A 230 -19.99 -5.70 2.98
C ASP A 230 -18.84 -5.23 3.87
N GLN A 231 -17.84 -6.08 4.10
CA GLN A 231 -16.67 -5.75 4.90
C GLN A 231 -15.87 -4.60 4.31
N ILE A 232 -15.65 -4.59 2.98
CA ILE A 232 -14.93 -3.51 2.29
C ILE A 232 -15.66 -2.18 2.49
N ASN A 233 -16.99 -2.15 2.26
CA ASN A 233 -17.79 -0.94 2.46
C ASN A 233 -17.78 -0.51 3.92
N THR A 234 -17.95 -1.45 4.86
CA THR A 234 -17.88 -1.17 6.30
C THR A 234 -16.56 -0.50 6.69
N VAL A 235 -15.44 -0.99 6.19
CA VAL A 235 -14.11 -0.40 6.46
C VAL A 235 -13.99 0.99 5.82
N CYS A 236 -14.42 1.16 4.57
CA CYS A 236 -14.37 2.46 3.90
C CYS A 236 -15.21 3.50 4.65
N ASP A 237 -16.46 3.17 4.98
CA ASP A 237 -17.39 4.06 5.68
C ASP A 237 -16.87 4.40 7.09
N TYR A 238 -16.27 3.40 7.78
CA TYR A 238 -15.64 3.62 9.09
C TYR A 238 -14.47 4.61 9.01
N MET A 239 -13.68 4.53 7.96
CA MET A 239 -12.55 5.45 7.76
C MET A 239 -13.03 6.88 7.42
N GLU A 240 -14.13 7.04 6.70
CA GLU A 240 -14.70 8.34 6.34
C GLU A 240 -15.46 9.01 7.50
N ALA A 241 -15.98 8.23 8.44
CA ALA A 241 -16.70 8.76 9.59
C ALA A 241 -15.81 9.71 10.40
N PRO A 242 -16.34 10.87 10.87
CA PRO A 242 -15.57 11.77 11.74
C PRO A 242 -15.14 11.05 13.02
N HIS A 243 -13.98 11.42 13.56
CA HIS A 243 -13.57 10.93 14.88
C HIS A 243 -14.63 11.33 15.91
N ALA A 244 -15.11 10.36 16.68
CA ALA A 244 -16.00 10.60 17.81
C ALA A 244 -15.26 11.30 18.95
#